data_dca39e96bb949db809ad8c37b09c808a
#
_entry.id   dca39e96bb949db809ad8c37b09c808a
#
_cell.length_a   1.000
_cell.length_b   1.000
_cell.length_c   1.000
_cell.angle_alpha   90.00
_cell.angle_beta   90.00
_cell.angle_gamma   90.00
#
_symmetry.space_group_name_H-M   'P 1'
#
loop_
_entity.id
_entity.type
_entity.pdbx_description
1 polymer ?
#
loop_
_entity_poly.entity_id
_entity_poly.type
_entity_poly.pdbx_seq_one_letter_code
_entity_poly.pdbx_strand_id
1 'polypeptide(L)'
;MKHLFPIYGMCSILWLGACTPVATQPEKSLFTTQEDFPNLLNVKNVPEQPVDGDLNLFSDLGAWSGYALPVNQSRAFAGAFIGPMTMHGRGWIAQTLAQPTLVVNGEKYDLVRNTQTAKYLPGKLVQHFKDARLEFTTELCFATSRTAFVRSVITNLSDTPLNVSLTWGGGVFE
;
A
#
# COMPACT_ATOMS: atom_id res chain seq x y z
N MET A 1 -23.37 5.58 -93.11
CA MET A 1 -23.62 4.56 -92.12
C MET A 1 -22.50 4.58 -91.07
N LYS A 2 -22.76 5.16 -89.90
CA LYS A 2 -21.77 5.27 -88.83
C LYS A 2 -22.29 4.43 -87.67
N HIS A 3 -21.57 3.35 -87.37
CA HIS A 3 -21.89 2.51 -86.18
C HIS A 3 -21.24 3.13 -84.93
N LEU A 4 -22.11 3.48 -83.99
CA LEU A 4 -21.66 3.93 -82.66
C LEU A 4 -21.62 2.69 -81.72
N PHE A 5 -20.48 2.37 -81.15
CA PHE A 5 -20.34 1.36 -80.08
C PHE A 5 -20.46 2.03 -78.71
N PRO A 6 -21.28 1.48 -77.80
CA PRO A 6 -21.30 1.97 -76.45
C PRO A 6 -20.17 1.36 -75.60
N ILE A 7 -19.43 2.23 -74.95
CA ILE A 7 -18.39 1.87 -73.97
C ILE A 7 -19.07 1.57 -72.63
N TYR A 8 -19.06 0.29 -72.22
CA TYR A 8 -19.43 -0.07 -70.86
C TYR A 8 -18.32 0.21 -69.88
N GLY A 9 -18.52 1.24 -69.03
CA GLY A 9 -17.63 1.52 -67.93
C GLY A 9 -17.84 0.50 -66.80
N MET A 10 -16.80 -0.29 -66.55
CA MET A 10 -16.75 -1.25 -65.45
C MET A 10 -16.39 -0.50 -64.16
N CYS A 11 -17.42 -0.28 -63.31
CA CYS A 11 -17.24 0.35 -62.01
C CYS A 11 -16.70 -0.69 -61.02
N SER A 12 -15.38 -0.64 -60.75
CA SER A 12 -14.75 -1.50 -59.75
C SER A 12 -15.04 -0.92 -58.34
N ILE A 13 -15.94 -1.57 -57.61
CA ILE A 13 -16.21 -1.27 -56.20
C ILE A 13 -15.06 -1.84 -55.37
N LEU A 14 -14.17 -0.98 -54.93
CA LEU A 14 -13.16 -1.32 -53.93
C LEU A 14 -13.84 -1.46 -52.56
N TRP A 15 -13.99 -2.68 -52.09
CA TRP A 15 -14.36 -2.96 -50.71
C TRP A 15 -13.18 -2.66 -49.80
N LEU A 16 -13.16 -1.47 -49.17
CA LEU A 16 -12.29 -1.18 -48.08
C LEU A 16 -12.84 -1.94 -46.84
N GLY A 17 -12.29 -3.11 -46.58
CA GLY A 17 -12.53 -3.83 -45.32
C GLY A 17 -11.99 -3.00 -44.17
N ALA A 18 -12.90 -2.34 -43.42
CA ALA A 18 -12.56 -1.73 -42.15
C ALA A 18 -12.17 -2.84 -41.18
N CYS A 19 -10.86 -2.98 -40.91
CA CYS A 19 -10.38 -3.73 -39.76
C CYS A 19 -10.86 -3.01 -38.50
N THR A 20 -11.97 -3.47 -37.92
CA THR A 20 -12.35 -3.09 -36.56
C THR A 20 -11.27 -3.62 -35.64
N PRO A 21 -10.63 -2.76 -34.80
CA PRO A 21 -9.71 -3.27 -33.80
C PRO A 21 -10.51 -4.19 -32.88
N VAL A 22 -10.15 -5.46 -32.82
CA VAL A 22 -10.64 -6.38 -31.80
C VAL A 22 -10.20 -5.80 -30.48
N ALA A 23 -11.14 -5.33 -29.66
CA ALA A 23 -10.88 -4.93 -28.30
C ALA A 23 -10.34 -6.17 -27.57
N THR A 24 -9.02 -6.22 -27.41
CA THR A 24 -8.36 -7.19 -26.56
C THR A 24 -8.86 -6.91 -25.14
N GLN A 25 -9.74 -7.77 -24.64
CA GLN A 25 -10.06 -7.77 -23.22
C GLN A 25 -8.74 -7.96 -22.48
N PRO A 26 -8.50 -7.17 -21.40
CA PRO A 26 -7.30 -7.38 -20.61
C PRO A 26 -7.30 -8.83 -20.15
N GLU A 27 -6.27 -9.54 -20.53
CA GLU A 27 -6.06 -10.93 -20.15
C GLU A 27 -6.09 -10.98 -18.62
N LYS A 28 -7.11 -11.61 -18.03
CA LYS A 28 -7.22 -11.74 -16.58
C LYS A 28 -5.96 -12.48 -16.13
N SER A 29 -5.10 -11.79 -15.39
CA SER A 29 -3.89 -12.39 -14.84
C SER A 29 -4.26 -13.70 -14.15
N LEU A 30 -3.62 -14.78 -14.56
CA LEU A 30 -3.77 -16.10 -13.91
C LEU A 30 -3.09 -16.12 -12.53
N PHE A 31 -2.32 -15.07 -12.21
CA PHE A 31 -1.62 -14.93 -10.94
C PHE A 31 -2.48 -14.10 -9.99
N THR A 32 -2.79 -14.67 -8.85
CA THR A 32 -3.39 -13.99 -7.70
C THR A 32 -2.46 -12.89 -7.22
N THR A 33 -3.03 -11.74 -6.89
CA THR A 33 -2.29 -10.59 -6.36
C THR A 33 -2.20 -10.67 -4.82
N GLN A 34 -1.30 -9.90 -4.22
CA GLN A 34 -1.21 -9.81 -2.77
C GLN A 34 -2.53 -9.34 -2.14
N GLU A 35 -3.26 -8.48 -2.83
CA GLU A 35 -4.54 -7.92 -2.40
C GLU A 35 -5.65 -8.96 -2.28
N ASP A 36 -5.52 -10.12 -2.95
CA ASP A 36 -6.49 -11.22 -2.88
C ASP A 36 -6.43 -11.97 -1.53
N PHE A 37 -5.37 -11.78 -0.75
CA PHE A 37 -5.11 -12.49 0.51
C PHE A 37 -4.85 -11.56 1.70
N PRO A 38 -5.77 -10.63 2.01
CA PRO A 38 -5.56 -9.76 3.16
C PRO A 38 -5.75 -10.53 4.48
N ASN A 39 -4.93 -10.20 5.47
CA ASN A 39 -5.05 -10.68 6.84
C ASN A 39 -5.07 -12.22 7.02
N LEU A 40 -4.37 -12.96 6.16
CA LEU A 40 -4.15 -14.40 6.35
C LEU A 40 -3.46 -14.70 7.70
N LEU A 41 -2.60 -13.79 8.14
CA LEU A 41 -1.98 -13.85 9.45
C LEU A 41 -2.53 -12.73 10.34
N ASN A 42 -2.90 -13.08 11.58
CA ASN A 42 -3.21 -12.07 12.59
C ASN A 42 -1.90 -11.62 13.23
N VAL A 43 -1.36 -10.51 12.75
CA VAL A 43 -0.11 -9.91 13.25
C VAL A 43 -0.36 -8.59 14.00
N LYS A 44 -1.47 -8.48 14.71
CA LYS A 44 -1.81 -7.30 15.51
C LYS A 44 -1.39 -7.50 16.96
N ASN A 45 -0.43 -6.72 17.40
CA ASN A 45 0.17 -6.82 18.73
C ASN A 45 0.72 -5.48 19.19
N VAL A 46 0.87 -5.31 20.50
CA VAL A 46 1.66 -4.24 21.12
C VAL A 46 2.32 -4.84 22.36
N PRO A 47 3.63 -4.98 22.41
CA PRO A 47 4.32 -5.47 23.59
C PRO A 47 4.29 -4.42 24.73
N GLU A 48 4.11 -4.87 25.94
CA GLU A 48 4.22 -4.03 27.15
C GLU A 48 5.64 -4.04 27.70
N GLN A 49 6.36 -5.16 27.47
CA GLN A 49 7.70 -5.38 27.98
C GLN A 49 8.62 -5.97 26.91
N PRO A 50 9.96 -5.82 27.05
CA PRO A 50 10.93 -6.38 26.12
C PRO A 50 10.84 -7.90 25.95
N VAL A 51 10.33 -8.61 26.94
CA VAL A 51 10.29 -10.07 27.03
C VAL A 51 8.95 -10.68 26.63
N ASP A 52 8.01 -9.90 26.16
CA ASP A 52 6.71 -10.40 25.67
C ASP A 52 6.92 -11.28 24.43
N GLY A 53 6.95 -12.61 24.64
CA GLY A 53 7.38 -13.57 23.63
C GLY A 53 6.28 -14.25 22.82
N ASP A 54 5.04 -14.23 23.27
CA ASP A 54 3.93 -14.98 22.67
C ASP A 54 3.10 -14.16 21.67
N LEU A 55 3.74 -13.18 21.03
CA LEU A 55 3.10 -12.28 20.10
C LEU A 55 3.36 -12.69 18.64
N ASN A 56 2.29 -12.70 17.85
CA ASN A 56 2.40 -12.92 16.41
C ASN A 56 3.01 -11.69 15.73
N LEU A 57 3.94 -11.92 14.81
CA LEU A 57 4.57 -10.88 14.04
C LEU A 57 4.80 -11.29 12.59
N PHE A 58 4.98 -10.28 11.78
CA PHE A 58 5.39 -10.38 10.40
C PHE A 58 6.90 -10.34 10.29
N SER A 59 7.47 -11.36 9.65
CA SER A 59 8.87 -11.40 9.23
C SER A 59 8.93 -12.03 7.84
N ASP A 60 9.82 -11.56 6.99
CA ASP A 60 9.97 -12.02 5.62
C ASP A 60 11.44 -12.03 5.20
N LEU A 61 11.77 -12.68 4.09
CA LEU A 61 13.12 -12.81 3.53
C LEU A 61 14.19 -13.36 4.51
N GLY A 62 13.77 -14.19 5.47
CA GLY A 62 14.67 -14.67 6.51
C GLY A 62 15.19 -13.56 7.43
N ALA A 63 14.38 -12.53 7.66
CA ALA A 63 14.78 -11.36 8.42
C ALA A 63 15.09 -11.69 9.88
N TRP A 64 16.03 -10.93 10.43
CA TRP A 64 16.47 -11.05 11.82
C TRP A 64 15.55 -10.32 12.81
N SER A 65 14.62 -9.58 12.28
CA SER A 65 13.62 -8.83 13.04
C SER A 65 12.22 -9.11 12.53
N GLY A 66 11.23 -8.90 13.39
CA GLY A 66 9.82 -8.96 13.06
C GLY A 66 9.09 -7.70 13.50
N TYR A 67 7.96 -7.45 12.87
CA TYR A 67 7.11 -6.31 13.13
C TYR A 67 5.65 -6.73 13.24
N ALA A 68 4.82 -5.90 13.87
CA ALA A 68 3.40 -6.12 13.97
C ALA A 68 2.62 -4.85 13.59
N LEU A 69 1.32 -5.03 13.36
CA LEU A 69 0.38 -3.93 13.30
C LEU A 69 -0.11 -3.59 14.71
N PRO A 70 -0.45 -2.33 15.00
CA PRO A 70 -1.01 -1.97 16.29
C PRO A 70 -2.37 -2.65 16.51
N VAL A 71 -2.63 -3.06 17.74
CA VAL A 71 -3.94 -3.57 18.16
C VAL A 71 -4.90 -2.40 18.23
N ASN A 72 -6.08 -2.59 17.65
CA ASN A 72 -7.22 -1.69 17.82
C ASN A 72 -6.86 -0.20 17.87
N GLN A 73 -6.62 0.43 16.72
CA GLN A 73 -6.72 1.87 16.54
C GLN A 73 -6.22 2.72 17.74
N SER A 74 -5.24 2.20 18.47
CA SER A 74 -4.64 2.95 19.56
C SER A 74 -4.09 4.27 19.03
N ARG A 75 -4.53 5.40 19.62
CA ARG A 75 -4.02 6.74 19.25
C ARG A 75 -2.51 6.81 19.37
N ALA A 76 -1.94 6.05 20.28
CA ALA A 76 -0.51 6.02 20.52
C ALA A 76 0.28 5.50 19.30
N PHE A 77 -0.29 4.59 18.51
CA PHE A 77 0.45 3.89 17.44
C PHE A 77 -0.20 4.02 16.05
N ALA A 78 -1.10 4.98 15.85
CA ALA A 78 -1.72 5.20 14.54
C ALA A 78 -0.66 5.53 13.48
N GLY A 79 -0.61 4.72 12.41
CA GLY A 79 0.36 4.84 11.34
C GLY A 79 1.75 4.25 11.64
N ALA A 80 2.02 3.82 12.87
CA ALA A 80 3.27 3.17 13.24
C ALA A 80 3.23 1.66 13.02
N PHE A 81 4.39 1.05 12.84
CA PHE A 81 4.57 -0.40 12.91
C PHE A 81 5.21 -0.75 14.25
N ILE A 82 4.63 -1.75 14.91
CA ILE A 82 5.08 -2.22 16.22
C ILE A 82 6.36 -3.04 16.05
N GLY A 83 7.36 -2.74 16.85
CA GLY A 83 8.67 -3.41 16.77
C GLY A 83 9.83 -2.44 16.54
N PRO A 84 11.01 -2.97 16.25
CA PRO A 84 11.31 -4.37 15.91
C PRO A 84 11.40 -5.30 17.12
N MET A 85 11.09 -6.57 16.87
CA MET A 85 11.46 -7.68 17.74
C MET A 85 12.61 -8.46 17.12
N THR A 86 13.61 -8.85 17.91
CA THR A 86 14.69 -9.71 17.42
C THR A 86 14.20 -11.15 17.29
N MET A 87 14.44 -11.78 16.14
CA MET A 87 14.08 -13.20 15.94
C MET A 87 15.01 -14.14 16.72
N HIS A 88 16.25 -13.72 16.99
CA HIS A 88 17.18 -14.39 17.88
C HIS A 88 17.01 -13.84 19.30
N GLY A 89 16.66 -14.70 20.24
CA GLY A 89 16.41 -14.31 21.64
C GLY A 89 15.00 -13.78 21.94
N ARG A 90 14.17 -13.51 20.92
CA ARG A 90 12.76 -13.11 21.03
C ARG A 90 12.53 -11.89 21.95
N GLY A 91 13.40 -10.89 21.83
CA GLY A 91 13.27 -9.65 22.59
C GLY A 91 12.79 -8.48 21.73
N TRP A 92 11.84 -7.71 22.25
CA TRP A 92 11.42 -6.46 21.62
C TRP A 92 12.44 -5.37 21.92
N ILE A 93 12.91 -4.71 20.88
CA ILE A 93 13.81 -3.57 21.00
C ILE A 93 13.03 -2.31 21.35
N ALA A 94 11.85 -2.17 20.78
CA ALA A 94 10.98 -1.02 20.93
C ALA A 94 9.52 -1.38 20.78
N GLN A 95 8.62 -0.55 21.28
CA GLN A 95 7.21 -0.61 20.85
C GLN A 95 7.08 -0.12 19.41
N THR A 96 7.78 0.97 19.07
CA THR A 96 7.94 1.43 17.69
C THR A 96 9.17 2.32 17.53
N LEU A 97 9.84 2.24 16.41
CA LEU A 97 10.93 3.16 16.01
C LEU A 97 10.48 4.16 14.93
N ALA A 98 9.29 3.99 14.37
CA ALA A 98 8.80 4.80 13.27
C ALA A 98 7.34 5.21 13.51
N GLN A 99 7.13 6.05 14.55
CA GLN A 99 5.84 6.67 14.84
C GLN A 99 5.67 7.93 13.99
N PRO A 100 4.74 8.00 13.03
CA PRO A 100 4.52 9.20 12.26
C PRO A 100 3.78 10.26 13.06
N THR A 101 4.18 11.50 12.89
CA THR A 101 3.41 12.67 13.27
C THR A 101 3.20 13.53 12.03
N LEU A 102 1.96 13.68 11.65
CA LEU A 102 1.55 14.45 10.48
C LEU A 102 0.97 15.80 10.92
N VAL A 103 1.47 16.87 10.32
CA VAL A 103 0.96 18.23 10.51
C VAL A 103 0.48 18.75 9.17
N VAL A 104 -0.74 19.25 9.11
CA VAL A 104 -1.37 19.80 7.90
C VAL A 104 -1.79 21.23 8.15
N ASN A 105 -1.27 22.17 7.37
CA ASN A 105 -1.51 23.61 7.53
C ASN A 105 -1.23 24.14 8.96
N GLY A 106 -0.20 23.59 9.61
CA GLY A 106 0.20 23.97 10.95
C GLY A 106 -0.53 23.27 12.10
N GLU A 107 -1.53 22.44 11.80
CA GLU A 107 -2.30 21.69 12.80
C GLU A 107 -1.95 20.21 12.77
N LYS A 108 -1.87 19.58 13.96
CA LYS A 108 -1.64 18.13 14.06
C LYS A 108 -2.83 17.38 13.48
N TYR A 109 -2.54 16.51 12.50
CA TYR A 109 -3.53 15.69 11.84
C TYR A 109 -3.81 14.42 12.68
N ASP A 110 -5.07 14.24 13.10
CA ASP A 110 -5.48 13.09 13.91
C ASP A 110 -5.78 11.87 13.02
N LEU A 111 -4.79 11.00 12.85
CA LEU A 111 -4.92 9.78 12.06
C LEU A 111 -6.05 8.86 12.58
N VAL A 112 -6.35 8.88 13.88
CA VAL A 112 -7.32 7.97 14.49
C VAL A 112 -8.76 8.32 14.12
N ARG A 113 -9.05 9.60 13.89
CA ARG A 113 -10.41 10.06 13.57
C ARG A 113 -10.81 9.79 12.13
N ASN A 114 -9.86 9.48 11.29
CA ASN A 114 -10.09 9.28 9.86
C ASN A 114 -10.40 7.82 9.55
N THR A 115 -11.06 7.56 8.44
CA THR A 115 -11.27 6.19 7.97
C THR A 115 -9.92 5.49 7.90
N GLN A 116 -9.77 4.39 8.62
CA GLN A 116 -8.51 3.68 8.70
C GLN A 116 -8.68 2.20 8.47
N THR A 117 -7.70 1.62 7.82
CA THR A 117 -7.55 0.18 7.67
C THR A 117 -6.12 -0.20 7.99
N ALA A 118 -5.95 -1.33 8.68
CA ALA A 118 -4.65 -1.93 8.93
C ALA A 118 -4.71 -3.37 8.47
N LYS A 119 -3.83 -3.76 7.55
CA LYS A 119 -3.83 -5.06 6.88
C LYS A 119 -2.45 -5.68 6.86
N TYR A 120 -2.41 -6.98 7.10
CA TYR A 120 -1.32 -7.81 6.61
C TYR A 120 -1.65 -8.23 5.17
N LEU A 121 -0.69 -8.06 4.28
CA LEU A 121 -0.70 -8.63 2.94
C LEU A 121 0.56 -9.49 2.79
N PRO A 122 0.55 -10.56 1.98
CA PRO A 122 1.76 -11.34 1.73
C PRO A 122 2.94 -10.44 1.32
N GLY A 123 4.01 -10.45 2.15
CA GLY A 123 5.20 -9.64 1.94
C GLY A 123 5.16 -8.20 2.48
N LYS A 124 4.04 -7.72 3.08
CA LYS A 124 3.99 -6.37 3.66
C LYS A 124 2.90 -6.16 4.71
N LEU A 125 3.13 -5.17 5.56
CA LEU A 125 2.12 -4.57 6.42
C LEU A 125 1.69 -3.23 5.83
N VAL A 126 0.40 -2.92 5.89
CA VAL A 126 -0.15 -1.67 5.32
C VAL A 126 -1.11 -1.03 6.31
N GLN A 127 -1.02 0.28 6.47
CA GLN A 127 -2.01 1.09 7.14
C GLN A 127 -2.45 2.23 6.22
N HIS A 128 -3.75 2.49 6.18
CA HIS A 128 -4.36 3.49 5.31
C HIS A 128 -5.34 4.35 6.10
N PHE A 129 -5.22 5.65 5.94
CA PHE A 129 -6.02 6.69 6.58
C PHE A 129 -6.52 7.64 5.52
N LYS A 130 -7.79 8.03 5.60
CA LYS A 130 -8.40 8.90 4.60
C LYS A 130 -9.49 9.76 5.21
N ASP A 131 -9.48 11.03 4.86
CA ASP A 131 -10.60 11.94 5.04
C ASP A 131 -10.94 12.66 3.72
N ALA A 132 -11.76 13.70 3.76
CA ALA A 132 -12.15 14.44 2.56
C ALA A 132 -10.99 15.25 1.94
N ARG A 133 -9.93 15.55 2.70
CA ARG A 133 -8.84 16.43 2.29
C ARG A 133 -7.58 15.70 1.92
N LEU A 134 -7.31 14.59 2.59
CA LEU A 134 -6.01 13.94 2.55
C LEU A 134 -6.13 12.44 2.69
N GLU A 135 -5.27 11.73 1.96
CA GLU A 135 -5.05 10.30 2.09
C GLU A 135 -3.60 10.04 2.50
N PHE A 136 -3.40 9.26 3.55
CA PHE A 136 -2.10 8.83 4.04
C PHE A 136 -2.02 7.31 4.07
N THR A 137 -1.06 6.77 3.36
CA THR A 137 -0.77 5.33 3.37
C THR A 137 0.66 5.11 3.86
N THR A 138 0.84 4.17 4.77
CA THR A 138 2.15 3.71 5.21
C THR A 138 2.26 2.21 5.06
N GLU A 139 3.40 1.75 4.55
CA GLU A 139 3.69 0.34 4.28
C GLU A 139 5.04 -0.04 4.88
N LEU A 140 5.12 -1.24 5.45
CA LEU A 140 6.38 -1.86 5.87
C LEU A 140 6.60 -3.13 5.08
N CYS A 141 7.77 -3.26 4.49
CA CYS A 141 8.26 -4.49 3.86
C CYS A 141 9.74 -4.69 4.18
N PHE A 142 10.24 -5.90 3.93
CA PHE A 142 11.67 -6.20 4.07
C PHE A 142 12.37 -6.00 2.73
N ALA A 143 13.41 -5.20 2.71
CA ALA A 143 14.30 -5.06 1.57
C ALA A 143 15.38 -6.14 1.56
N THR A 144 15.81 -6.58 2.73
CA THR A 144 16.77 -7.68 2.95
C THR A 144 16.50 -8.35 4.29
N SER A 145 17.21 -9.42 4.60
CA SER A 145 17.16 -10.07 5.91
C SER A 145 17.56 -9.15 7.09
N ARG A 146 18.15 -8.00 6.84
CA ARG A 146 18.63 -7.06 7.87
C ARG A 146 17.99 -5.67 7.79
N THR A 147 17.14 -5.45 6.78
CA THR A 147 16.59 -4.12 6.52
C THR A 147 15.09 -4.19 6.32
N ALA A 148 14.34 -3.63 7.24
CA ALA A 148 12.95 -3.27 7.04
C ALA A 148 12.86 -1.85 6.45
N PHE A 149 11.94 -1.66 5.54
CA PHE A 149 11.71 -0.40 4.85
C PHE A 149 10.29 0.08 5.12
N VAL A 150 10.15 1.32 5.54
CA VAL A 150 8.85 1.99 5.70
C VAL A 150 8.70 3.04 4.62
N ARG A 151 7.65 2.90 3.82
CA ARG A 151 7.26 3.86 2.80
C ARG A 151 5.99 4.56 3.22
N SER A 152 5.95 5.87 3.10
CA SER A 152 4.73 6.66 3.28
C SER A 152 4.38 7.45 2.05
N VAL A 153 3.09 7.47 1.74
CA VAL A 153 2.52 8.23 0.62
C VAL A 153 1.44 9.13 1.18
N ILE A 154 1.50 10.41 0.82
CA ILE A 154 0.51 11.41 1.18
C ILE A 154 -0.08 11.96 -0.11
N THR A 155 -1.40 11.88 -0.24
CA THR A 155 -2.14 12.40 -1.39
C THR A 155 -3.06 13.51 -0.94
N ASN A 156 -2.93 14.69 -1.55
CA ASN A 156 -3.89 15.77 -1.38
C ASN A 156 -5.14 15.46 -2.20
N LEU A 157 -6.29 15.35 -1.55
CA LEU A 157 -7.59 15.10 -2.17
C LEU A 157 -8.43 16.37 -2.31
N SER A 158 -7.97 17.49 -1.74
CA SER A 158 -8.65 18.79 -1.85
C SER A 158 -8.24 19.55 -3.11
N ASP A 159 -9.07 20.49 -3.53
CA ASP A 159 -8.80 21.38 -4.68
C ASP A 159 -7.79 22.48 -4.34
N THR A 160 -7.36 22.59 -3.08
CA THR A 160 -6.42 23.62 -2.61
C THR A 160 -5.09 23.01 -2.19
N PRO A 161 -3.97 23.71 -2.37
CA PRO A 161 -2.67 23.27 -1.87
C PRO A 161 -2.68 23.09 -0.36
N LEU A 162 -2.08 22.00 0.13
CA LEU A 162 -1.87 21.73 1.55
C LEU A 162 -0.38 21.84 1.90
N ASN A 163 -0.09 22.54 3.00
CA ASN A 163 1.23 22.53 3.58
C ASN A 163 1.32 21.32 4.54
N VAL A 164 2.15 20.33 4.22
CA VAL A 164 2.23 19.07 4.95
C VAL A 164 3.65 18.86 5.47
N SER A 165 3.76 18.54 6.76
CA SER A 165 4.98 18.12 7.41
C SER A 165 4.80 16.73 8.03
N LEU A 166 5.73 15.82 7.75
CA LEU A 166 5.78 14.46 8.31
C LEU A 166 7.07 14.32 9.10
N THR A 167 6.95 13.99 10.37
CA THR A 167 8.08 13.68 11.25
C THR A 167 7.93 12.26 11.82
N TRP A 168 9.06 11.65 12.15
CA TRP A 168 9.13 10.31 12.71
C TRP A 168 9.71 10.36 14.11
N GLY A 169 9.10 9.62 15.01
CA GLY A 169 9.56 9.44 16.39
C GLY A 169 9.57 7.96 16.76
N GLY A 170 10.09 7.68 17.95
CA GLY A 170 10.12 6.34 18.53
C GLY A 170 11.05 6.28 19.71
N GLY A 171 11.07 5.15 20.39
CA GLY A 171 11.93 4.94 21.55
C GLY A 171 12.16 3.44 21.77
N VAL A 172 13.35 3.11 22.21
CA VAL A 172 13.70 1.75 22.64
C VAL A 172 13.18 1.51 24.05
N PHE A 173 12.97 0.25 24.39
CA PHE A 173 12.74 -0.15 25.78
C PHE A 173 14.02 0.11 26.59
N GLU A 174 13.84 0.61 27.81
CA GLU A 174 14.92 0.82 28.79
C GLU A 174 15.17 -0.45 29.62
#